data_26099673da548560a1cf580bf74a4a05
#
_entry.id   26099673da548560a1cf580bf74a4a05
#
_cell.length_a   1.000
_cell.length_b   1.000
_cell.length_c   1.000
_cell.angle_alpha   90.00
_cell.angle_beta   90.00
_cell.angle_gamma   90.00
#
_symmetry.space_group_name_H-M   'P 1'
#
loop_
_entity.id
_entity.type
_entity.pdbx_description
1 polymer ?
#
loop_
_entity_poly.entity_id
_entity_poly.type
_entity_poly.pdbx_seq_one_letter_code
_entity_poly.pdbx_strand_id
1 'polypeptide(L)'
;VKVYVLGERQFDIEEGDYLLETDKDLGMMDVIRWQNVYYVVCTRKLDGSACGVRKLKRFEPEPEAQEYELYFVCPYCGHIDYDSFELEDNGTTECGLCGGEVEFERVVTVEYNTYPKKAPELIDLEKES
;
A
#
# COMPACT_ATOMS: atom_id res chain seq x y z
N VAL A 1 -12.85 1.79 15.84
CA VAL A 1 -12.91 1.72 14.37
C VAL A 1 -13.10 0.28 13.94
N LYS A 2 -14.15 0.00 13.19
CA LYS A 2 -14.38 -1.31 12.61
C LYS A 2 -13.68 -1.38 11.26
N VAL A 3 -12.95 -2.47 11.01
CA VAL A 3 -12.14 -2.65 9.81
C VAL A 3 -12.74 -3.75 8.93
N TYR A 4 -12.97 -3.43 7.66
CA TYR A 4 -13.54 -4.35 6.68
C TYR A 4 -12.58 -4.53 5.51
N VAL A 5 -12.40 -5.77 5.04
CA VAL A 5 -11.54 -6.09 3.91
C VAL A 5 -12.34 -5.97 2.62
N LEU A 6 -11.87 -5.14 1.69
CA LEU A 6 -12.50 -4.91 0.39
C LEU A 6 -11.76 -5.66 -0.71
N GLY A 7 -12.52 -6.27 -1.63
CA GLY A 7 -11.96 -6.87 -2.84
C GLY A 7 -11.69 -5.82 -3.92
N GLU A 8 -11.11 -6.24 -5.04
CA GLU A 8 -10.70 -5.34 -6.12
C GLU A 8 -11.82 -4.48 -6.69
N ARG A 9 -13.05 -4.99 -6.69
CA ARG A 9 -14.21 -4.29 -7.25
C ARG A 9 -15.15 -3.75 -6.19
N GLN A 10 -14.75 -3.77 -4.94
CA GLN A 10 -15.54 -3.25 -3.84
C GLN A 10 -15.02 -1.88 -3.45
N PHE A 11 -15.90 -0.91 -3.37
CA PHE A 11 -15.53 0.48 -3.04
C PHE A 11 -16.22 0.99 -1.78
N ASP A 12 -17.30 0.33 -1.36
CA ASP A 12 -18.02 0.69 -0.16
C ASP A 12 -17.67 -0.23 1.00
N ILE A 13 -17.49 0.33 2.18
CA ILE A 13 -17.16 -0.42 3.39
C ILE A 13 -18.20 -1.52 3.64
N GLU A 14 -19.47 -1.24 3.36
CA GLU A 14 -20.56 -2.19 3.56
C GLU A 14 -20.47 -3.45 2.70
N GLU A 15 -19.73 -3.39 1.60
CA GLU A 15 -19.50 -4.54 0.73
C GLU A 15 -18.39 -5.46 1.25
N GLY A 16 -17.56 -4.98 2.16
CA GLY A 16 -16.41 -5.70 2.66
C GLY A 16 -16.73 -6.73 3.73
N ASP A 17 -15.76 -7.59 4.00
CA ASP A 17 -15.84 -8.59 5.06
C ASP A 17 -15.25 -8.02 6.35
N TYR A 18 -15.97 -8.16 7.44
CA TYR A 18 -15.51 -7.70 8.76
C TYR A 18 -14.20 -8.40 9.14
N LEU A 19 -13.20 -7.63 9.55
CA LEU A 19 -11.91 -8.15 9.95
C LEU A 19 -11.68 -8.03 11.46
N LEU A 20 -11.75 -6.80 11.99
CA LEU A 20 -11.50 -6.53 13.40
C LEU A 20 -12.06 -5.17 13.81
N GLU A 21 -12.04 -4.91 15.11
CA GLU A 21 -12.31 -3.58 15.67
C GLU A 21 -11.11 -3.15 16.49
N THR A 22 -10.72 -1.89 16.38
CA THR A 22 -9.58 -1.34 17.12
C THR A 22 -9.88 0.07 17.63
N ASP A 23 -9.23 0.45 18.72
CA ASP A 23 -9.31 1.82 19.26
C ASP A 23 -8.30 2.75 18.59
N LYS A 24 -7.44 2.23 17.73
CA LYS A 24 -6.44 3.02 17.02
C LYS A 24 -7.08 3.89 15.96
N ASP A 25 -6.56 5.09 15.79
CA ASP A 25 -6.98 5.96 14.70
C ASP A 25 -6.26 5.54 13.42
N LEU A 26 -7.04 5.05 12.46
CA LEU A 26 -6.51 4.58 11.18
C LEU A 26 -6.77 5.63 10.10
N GLY A 27 -5.71 6.22 9.58
CA GLY A 27 -5.78 7.22 8.53
C GLY A 27 -5.75 6.60 7.13
N MET A 28 -6.16 7.40 6.14
CA MET A 28 -6.09 6.97 4.74
C MET A 28 -4.65 6.62 4.36
N MET A 29 -4.51 5.53 3.63
CA MET A 29 -3.22 5.00 3.15
C MET A 29 -2.30 4.46 4.26
N ASP A 30 -2.75 4.39 5.50
CA ASP A 30 -1.99 3.72 6.56
C ASP A 30 -1.94 2.22 6.27
N VAL A 31 -0.79 1.60 6.54
CA VAL A 31 -0.61 0.16 6.43
C VAL A 31 -0.76 -0.45 7.81
N ILE A 32 -1.58 -1.48 7.90
CA ILE A 32 -1.80 -2.20 9.16
C ILE A 32 -1.35 -3.66 9.02
N ARG A 33 -0.94 -4.26 10.12
CA ARG A 33 -0.61 -5.69 10.19
C ARG A 33 -1.57 -6.38 11.15
N TRP A 34 -2.19 -7.47 10.68
CA TRP A 34 -3.10 -8.29 11.49
C TRP A 34 -2.94 -9.76 11.11
N GLN A 35 -2.66 -10.60 12.08
CA GLN A 35 -2.46 -12.04 11.89
C GLN A 35 -1.46 -12.36 10.76
N ASN A 36 -0.31 -11.66 10.78
CA ASN A 36 0.76 -11.79 9.80
C ASN A 36 0.38 -11.42 8.36
N VAL A 37 -0.73 -10.70 8.19
CA VAL A 37 -1.15 -10.19 6.89
C VAL A 37 -1.16 -8.67 6.95
N TYR A 38 -0.70 -8.04 5.87
CA TYR A 38 -0.65 -6.59 5.74
C TYR A 38 -1.81 -6.09 4.91
N TYR A 39 -2.38 -4.96 5.32
CA TYR A 39 -3.49 -4.29 4.66
C TYR A 39 -3.22 -2.81 4.58
N VAL A 40 -3.77 -2.14 3.55
CA VAL A 40 -3.70 -0.68 3.43
C VAL A 40 -5.10 -0.09 3.52
N VAL A 41 -5.25 0.99 4.29
CA VAL A 41 -6.53 1.69 4.42
C VAL A 41 -6.82 2.43 3.12
N CYS A 42 -7.91 2.06 2.44
CA CYS A 42 -8.28 2.65 1.15
C CYS A 42 -9.53 3.51 1.22
N THR A 43 -10.32 3.40 2.27
CA THR A 43 -11.51 4.24 2.50
C THR A 43 -11.84 4.27 3.98
N ARG A 44 -12.54 5.31 4.41
CA ARG A 44 -13.01 5.41 5.79
C ARG A 44 -14.29 6.25 5.84
N LYS A 45 -15.12 5.98 6.85
CA LYS A 45 -16.31 6.79 7.08
C LYS A 45 -15.91 8.15 7.62
N LEU A 46 -16.71 9.18 7.29
CA LEU A 46 -16.44 10.55 7.70
C LEU A 46 -16.43 10.71 9.22
N ASP A 47 -17.23 9.92 9.93
CA ASP A 47 -17.29 9.95 11.39
C ASP A 47 -16.17 9.14 12.08
N GLY A 48 -15.33 8.45 11.30
CA GLY A 48 -14.24 7.66 11.82
C GLY A 48 -14.64 6.35 12.46
N SER A 49 -15.90 5.92 12.32
CA SER A 49 -16.40 4.69 12.97
C SER A 49 -15.96 3.41 12.29
N ALA A 50 -15.62 3.48 11.00
CA ALA A 50 -15.24 2.30 10.21
C ALA A 50 -14.31 2.69 9.07
N CYS A 51 -13.54 1.71 8.61
CA CYS A 51 -12.71 1.88 7.42
C CYS A 51 -12.69 0.59 6.60
N GLY A 52 -12.34 0.73 5.32
CA GLY A 52 -12.12 -0.37 4.42
C GLY A 52 -10.64 -0.49 4.10
N VAL A 53 -10.14 -1.72 4.03
CA VAL A 53 -8.73 -1.98 3.74
C VAL A 53 -8.62 -2.97 2.60
N ARG A 54 -7.48 -2.94 1.91
CA ARG A 54 -7.14 -3.91 0.87
C ARG A 54 -5.93 -4.71 1.31
N LYS A 55 -5.96 -6.01 1.04
CA LYS A 55 -4.86 -6.91 1.37
C LYS A 55 -3.66 -6.63 0.47
N LEU A 56 -2.48 -6.53 1.06
CA LEU A 56 -1.21 -6.45 0.33
C LEU A 56 -0.61 -7.85 0.22
N LYS A 57 0.06 -8.14 -0.88
CA LYS A 57 0.78 -9.41 -1.05
C LYS A 57 1.92 -9.52 -0.03
N ARG A 58 2.59 -8.41 0.21
CA ARG A 58 3.68 -8.29 1.18
C ARG A 58 3.83 -6.83 1.57
N PHE A 59 4.56 -6.59 2.63
CA PHE A 59 4.97 -5.23 2.99
C PHE A 59 6.32 -5.27 3.69
N GLU A 60 7.24 -4.45 3.22
CA GLU A 60 8.58 -4.32 3.79
C GLU A 60 8.88 -2.84 4.00
N PRO A 61 8.98 -2.34 5.24
CA PRO A 61 9.21 -0.92 5.49
C PRO A 61 10.62 -0.44 5.10
N GLU A 62 11.60 -1.35 5.09
CA GLU A 62 12.98 -1.03 4.70
C GLU A 62 13.45 -2.01 3.63
N PRO A 63 12.83 -1.99 2.43
CA PRO A 63 13.13 -2.96 1.39
C PRO A 63 14.41 -2.62 0.63
N GLU A 64 14.92 -3.61 -0.09
CA GLU A 64 15.97 -3.38 -1.06
C GLU A 64 15.38 -2.77 -2.33
N ALA A 65 16.21 -2.08 -3.11
CA ALA A 65 15.79 -1.51 -4.38
C ALA A 65 15.42 -2.63 -5.37
N GLN A 66 14.42 -2.36 -6.21
CA GLN A 66 14.05 -3.25 -7.32
C GLN A 66 14.71 -2.72 -8.58
N GLU A 67 15.61 -3.50 -9.16
CA GLU A 67 16.39 -3.06 -10.32
C GLU A 67 16.10 -3.92 -11.56
N TYR A 68 16.17 -3.29 -12.73
CA TYR A 68 16.03 -3.95 -14.04
C TYR A 68 14.68 -4.64 -14.25
N GLU A 69 13.63 -4.12 -13.64
CA GLU A 69 12.28 -4.64 -13.82
C GLU A 69 11.64 -4.05 -15.09
N LEU A 70 10.84 -4.85 -15.79
CA LEU A 70 10.14 -4.39 -17.00
C LEU A 70 9.07 -3.34 -16.72
N TYR A 71 8.52 -3.35 -15.51
CA TYR A 71 7.51 -2.41 -15.07
C TYR A 71 7.96 -1.77 -13.77
N PHE A 72 7.28 -0.67 -13.40
CA PHE A 72 7.45 -0.08 -12.10
C PHE A 72 6.93 -1.06 -11.04
N VAL A 73 7.81 -1.56 -10.18
CA VAL A 73 7.47 -2.45 -9.08
C VAL A 73 7.72 -1.72 -7.77
N CYS A 74 6.68 -1.59 -6.95
CA CYS A 74 6.84 -0.94 -5.64
C CYS A 74 7.74 -1.78 -4.74
N PRO A 75 8.84 -1.20 -4.23
CA PRO A 75 9.73 -1.98 -3.36
C PRO A 75 9.11 -2.36 -2.02
N TYR A 76 8.13 -1.59 -1.54
CA TYR A 76 7.50 -1.86 -0.25
C TYR A 76 6.49 -3.01 -0.29
N CYS A 77 5.58 -3.02 -1.26
CA CYS A 77 4.48 -4.00 -1.29
C CYS A 77 4.49 -4.91 -2.51
N GLY A 78 5.35 -4.66 -3.49
CA GLY A 78 5.43 -5.49 -4.70
C GLY A 78 4.38 -5.20 -5.75
N HIS A 79 3.58 -4.16 -5.57
CA HIS A 79 2.58 -3.78 -6.57
C HIS A 79 3.23 -3.43 -7.90
N ILE A 80 2.70 -3.97 -9.00
CA ILE A 80 3.20 -3.72 -10.35
C ILE A 80 2.30 -2.71 -11.03
N ASP A 81 2.90 -1.61 -11.51
CA ASP A 81 2.19 -0.61 -12.29
C ASP A 81 2.41 -0.89 -13.78
N TYR A 82 1.40 -1.45 -14.43
CA TYR A 82 1.48 -1.80 -15.85
C TYR A 82 1.39 -0.56 -16.75
N ASP A 83 0.98 0.58 -16.22
CA ASP A 83 0.92 1.85 -16.94
C ASP A 83 2.17 2.70 -16.72
N SER A 84 3.25 2.09 -16.26
CA SER A 84 4.49 2.79 -15.93
C SER A 84 5.13 3.52 -17.11
N PHE A 85 4.73 3.23 -18.34
CA PHE A 85 5.19 3.96 -19.51
C PHE A 85 4.76 5.43 -19.50
N GLU A 86 3.78 5.80 -18.69
CA GLU A 86 3.34 7.19 -18.52
C GLU A 86 4.22 7.99 -17.56
N LEU A 87 5.11 7.30 -16.84
CA LEU A 87 6.01 7.96 -15.92
C LEU A 87 7.13 8.71 -16.68
N GLU A 88 7.64 9.78 -16.07
CA GLU A 88 8.78 10.50 -16.60
C GLU A 88 10.04 9.62 -16.53
N ASP A 89 11.16 10.13 -17.06
CA ASP A 89 12.43 9.37 -17.08
C ASP A 89 12.97 9.10 -15.68
N ASN A 90 12.73 10.00 -14.74
CA ASN A 90 13.09 9.82 -13.35
C ASN A 90 12.22 10.71 -12.47
N GLY A 91 12.26 10.47 -11.19
CA GLY A 91 11.51 11.28 -10.23
C GLY A 91 11.08 10.51 -9.00
N THR A 92 10.08 11.06 -8.35
CA THR A 92 9.47 10.45 -7.17
C THR A 92 7.97 10.34 -7.40
N THR A 93 7.39 9.21 -7.01
CA THR A 93 5.95 9.00 -7.08
C THR A 93 5.50 8.20 -5.86
N GLU A 94 4.20 8.07 -5.69
CA GLU A 94 3.63 7.23 -4.64
C GLU A 94 3.09 5.95 -5.26
N CYS A 95 3.26 4.83 -4.53
CA CYS A 95 2.63 3.58 -4.95
C CYS A 95 1.12 3.73 -4.89
N GLY A 96 0.43 3.35 -5.97
CA GLY A 96 -1.03 3.44 -6.03
C GLY A 96 -1.75 2.48 -5.08
N LEU A 97 -1.06 1.50 -4.53
CA LEU A 97 -1.65 0.54 -3.61
C LEU A 97 -1.31 0.85 -2.14
N CYS A 98 -0.03 0.93 -1.78
CA CYS A 98 0.35 1.12 -0.37
C CYS A 98 0.61 2.58 0.00
N GLY A 99 0.74 3.48 -0.97
CA GLY A 99 0.99 4.89 -0.72
C GLY A 99 2.41 5.26 -0.34
N GLY A 100 3.34 4.30 -0.34
CA GLY A 100 4.75 4.59 -0.06
C GLY A 100 5.37 5.47 -1.14
N GLU A 101 6.26 6.39 -0.74
CA GLU A 101 6.97 7.20 -1.70
C GLU A 101 8.12 6.40 -2.30
N VAL A 102 8.23 6.43 -3.62
CA VAL A 102 9.23 5.67 -4.38
C VAL A 102 9.99 6.61 -5.30
N GLU A 103 11.31 6.54 -5.24
CA GLU A 103 12.16 7.19 -6.21
C GLU A 103 12.42 6.20 -7.34
N PHE A 104 12.33 6.67 -8.58
CA PHE A 104 12.49 5.78 -9.73
C PHE A 104 13.34 6.45 -10.81
N GLU A 105 13.94 5.62 -11.65
CA GLU A 105 14.56 6.06 -12.89
C GLU A 105 14.25 5.04 -13.99
N ARG A 106 14.08 5.55 -15.22
CA ARG A 106 13.86 4.72 -16.38
C ARG A 106 15.19 4.34 -16.99
N VAL A 107 15.37 3.04 -17.22
CA VAL A 107 16.59 2.54 -17.87
C VAL A 107 16.36 2.47 -19.37
N VAL A 108 17.44 2.69 -20.16
CA VAL A 108 17.40 2.91 -21.62
C VAL A 108 16.64 1.84 -22.41
N THR A 109 16.54 0.60 -21.91
CA THR A 109 15.84 -0.49 -22.58
C THR A 109 14.44 -0.70 -22.03
N VAL A 110 13.80 0.35 -21.51
CA VAL A 110 12.48 0.31 -20.85
C VAL A 110 12.49 -0.60 -19.63
N GLU A 111 13.49 -0.41 -18.79
CA GLU A 111 13.60 -1.06 -17.49
C GLU A 111 13.45 0.01 -16.41
N TYR A 112 13.05 -0.38 -15.22
CA TYR A 112 12.86 0.55 -14.11
C TYR A 112 13.63 0.08 -12.89
N ASN A 113 14.35 1.01 -12.29
CA ASN A 113 14.89 0.81 -10.96
C ASN A 113 13.99 1.58 -9.99
N THR A 114 13.60 0.95 -8.90
CA THR A 114 12.78 1.60 -7.90
C THR A 114 13.49 1.52 -6.55
N TYR A 115 13.52 2.65 -5.87
CA TYR A 115 14.22 2.77 -4.60
C TYR A 115 13.24 3.20 -3.52
N PRO A 116 13.30 2.61 -2.33
CA PRO A 116 12.46 3.07 -1.25
C PRO A 116 12.87 4.48 -0.84
N LYS A 117 11.92 5.37 -0.63
CA LYS A 117 12.20 6.72 -0.19
C LYS A 117 11.56 6.99 1.17
N LYS A 118 10.29 6.66 1.29
CA LYS A 118 9.56 6.84 2.54
C LYS A 118 8.50 5.76 2.64
N ALA A 119 8.59 4.94 3.66
CA ALA A 119 7.60 3.90 3.90
C ALA A 119 6.27 4.55 4.33
N PRO A 120 5.13 3.90 3.99
CA PRO A 120 3.86 4.31 4.59
C PRO A 120 3.86 4.03 6.08
N GLU A 121 2.96 4.68 6.82
CA GLU A 121 2.79 4.38 8.23
C GLU A 121 2.36 2.91 8.39
N LEU A 122 3.02 2.21 9.30
CA LEU A 122 2.63 0.86 9.67
C LEU A 122 2.06 0.88 11.09
N ILE A 123 0.80 0.49 11.21
CA ILE A 123 0.15 0.32 12.51
C ILE A 123 0.03 -1.17 12.77
N ASP A 124 0.84 -1.68 13.71
CA ASP A 124 0.88 -3.10 14.04
C ASP A 124 -0.11 -3.39 15.16
N LEU A 125 -1.27 -3.92 14.79
CA LEU A 125 -2.36 -4.18 15.72
C LEU A 125 -2.12 -5.41 16.59
N GLU A 126 -1.12 -6.24 16.25
CA GLU A 126 -0.80 -7.43 17.04
C GLU A 126 0.13 -7.14 18.21
N LYS A 127 0.92 -6.06 18.15
CA LYS A 127 1.83 -5.70 19.23
C LYS A 127 1.13 -5.05 20.41
N GLU A 128 -0.14 -4.77 20.27
CA GLU A 128 -0.92 -4.09 21.28
C GLU A 128 -1.87 -5.03 21.98
N SER A 129 -1.36 -5.69 22.94
CA SER A 129 -2.16 -6.54 23.83
C SER A 129 -2.44 -5.81 25.13
#